data_fb08df828bbd164774225cef6359d2ef
#
_entry.id   fb08df828bbd164774225cef6359d2ef
#
_cell.length_a   1.000
_cell.length_b   1.000
_cell.length_c   1.000
_cell.angle_alpha   90.00
_cell.angle_beta   90.00
_cell.angle_gamma   90.00
#
_symmetry.space_group_name_H-M   'P 1'
#
loop_
_entity.id
_entity.type
_entity.pdbx_description
1 polymer ?
#
loop_
_entity_poly.entity_id
_entity_poly.type
_entity_poly.pdbx_seq_one_letter_code
_entity_poly.pdbx_strand_id
1 'polypeptide(L)'
;MYNTEVKELYLKTLSNSRVAKSYLNKLEPFEINLGKDFGEFSDKEVKESVLEIVKNLKAGNNISVVLINIKKYLLWYCEFYNKETYNISGVFNEIRKEKNVNVRYYKSFPDFFEDLYTNMYNDVLKQNFSQTLIREKRQLIFDRYNVGLCSALLAWCGLSSDEICNLKITDVDFNNATIRLSDREVLFSNTIQEILERTIYANNYIDKNGEYGRYESSCYVLRRQQVGQSYYNEIDSNKIELENDNNTPVLRYYMQRQVSHILPGLAISSIRENGSFVRMYEKMKEENVFRNGKLPKRIDNSAYYEDWILKLPRGLKQDTILRFRLFVRDMNK
;
A
#
# COMPACT_ATOMS: atom_id res chain seq x y z
N MET A 1 -28.82 -3.08 -2.47
CA MET A 1 -28.33 -4.46 -2.76
C MET A 1 -29.37 -5.15 -3.64
N TYR A 2 -29.02 -5.52 -4.86
CA TYR A 2 -29.87 -6.31 -5.74
C TYR A 2 -30.13 -7.70 -5.11
N ASN A 3 -31.33 -8.27 -5.28
CA ASN A 3 -31.73 -9.56 -4.69
C ASN A 3 -31.39 -9.66 -3.19
N THR A 4 -31.87 -8.69 -2.43
CA THR A 4 -31.53 -8.47 -1.01
C THR A 4 -31.79 -9.71 -0.16
N GLU A 5 -32.90 -10.44 -0.40
CA GLU A 5 -33.27 -11.61 0.39
C GLU A 5 -32.21 -12.72 0.32
N VAL A 6 -31.74 -13.06 -0.89
CA VAL A 6 -30.71 -14.09 -1.09
C VAL A 6 -29.39 -13.69 -0.47
N LYS A 7 -28.99 -12.42 -0.65
CA LYS A 7 -27.75 -11.94 -0.07
C LYS A 7 -27.79 -11.86 1.46
N GLU A 8 -28.92 -11.54 2.05
CA GLU A 8 -29.10 -11.58 3.49
C GLU A 8 -29.03 -13.01 4.05
N LEU A 9 -29.56 -14.00 3.32
CA LEU A 9 -29.36 -15.41 3.68
C LEU A 9 -27.88 -15.77 3.73
N TYR A 10 -27.13 -15.39 2.70
CA TYR A 10 -25.67 -15.59 2.70
C TYR A 10 -24.99 -14.87 3.87
N LEU A 11 -25.32 -13.61 4.10
CA LEU A 11 -24.68 -12.80 5.16
C LEU A 11 -24.95 -13.40 6.56
N LYS A 12 -26.07 -14.05 6.78
CA LYS A 12 -26.38 -14.77 8.03
C LYS A 12 -25.49 -15.98 8.28
N THR A 13 -24.87 -16.56 7.23
CA THR A 13 -23.92 -17.68 7.38
C THR A 13 -22.53 -17.24 7.85
N LEU A 14 -22.25 -15.93 7.88
CA LEU A 14 -20.94 -15.38 8.18
C LEU A 14 -20.84 -14.88 9.62
N SER A 15 -19.76 -15.19 10.29
CA SER A 15 -19.45 -14.64 11.63
C SER A 15 -19.21 -13.12 11.62
N ASN A 16 -18.71 -12.56 10.51
CA ASN A 16 -18.54 -11.13 10.30
C ASN A 16 -19.04 -10.75 8.90
N SER A 17 -20.28 -10.28 8.84
CA SER A 17 -20.97 -9.96 7.59
C SER A 17 -20.69 -8.54 7.05
N ARG A 18 -20.15 -7.62 7.88
CA ARG A 18 -19.98 -6.20 7.49
C ARG A 18 -19.11 -6.00 6.27
N VAL A 19 -17.97 -6.70 6.21
CA VAL A 19 -17.02 -6.61 5.10
C VAL A 19 -17.63 -7.23 3.83
N ALA A 20 -18.21 -8.42 3.95
CA ALA A 20 -18.88 -9.09 2.83
C ALA A 20 -20.02 -8.24 2.25
N LYS A 21 -20.86 -7.64 3.10
CA LYS A 21 -21.95 -6.75 2.68
C LYS A 21 -21.44 -5.56 1.86
N SER A 22 -20.31 -4.97 2.27
CA SER A 22 -19.69 -3.85 1.54
C SER A 22 -19.28 -4.24 0.12
N TYR A 23 -18.81 -5.48 -0.09
CA TYR A 23 -18.43 -5.96 -1.43
C TYR A 23 -19.60 -6.43 -2.26
N LEU A 24 -20.61 -7.02 -1.65
CA LEU A 24 -21.86 -7.36 -2.35
C LEU A 24 -22.59 -6.11 -2.86
N ASN A 25 -22.56 -5.00 -2.11
CA ASN A 25 -23.11 -3.73 -2.58
C ASN A 25 -22.39 -3.18 -3.82
N LYS A 26 -21.11 -3.52 -4.04
CA LYS A 26 -20.37 -3.11 -5.23
C LYS A 26 -20.76 -3.91 -6.49
N LEU A 27 -21.41 -5.06 -6.34
CA LEU A 27 -21.94 -5.86 -7.43
C LEU A 27 -23.28 -5.31 -7.96
N GLU A 28 -24.02 -4.57 -7.14
CA GLU A 28 -25.37 -4.08 -7.46
C GLU A 28 -25.50 -3.36 -8.80
N PRO A 29 -24.59 -2.44 -9.21
CA PRO A 29 -24.71 -1.78 -10.51
C PRO A 29 -24.67 -2.76 -11.69
N PHE A 30 -23.87 -3.82 -11.59
CA PHE A 30 -23.76 -4.85 -12.62
C PHE A 30 -25.01 -5.74 -12.65
N GLU A 31 -25.53 -6.09 -11.49
CA GLU A 31 -26.75 -6.88 -11.35
C GLU A 31 -27.98 -6.17 -11.89
N ILE A 32 -28.11 -4.87 -11.59
CA ILE A 32 -29.18 -4.04 -12.14
C ILE A 32 -29.08 -3.96 -13.66
N ASN A 33 -27.85 -3.75 -14.18
CA ASN A 33 -27.62 -3.64 -15.62
C ASN A 33 -27.94 -4.94 -16.38
N LEU A 34 -27.66 -6.08 -15.78
CA LEU A 34 -27.90 -7.40 -16.39
C LEU A 34 -29.25 -8.02 -15.99
N GLY A 35 -29.99 -7.41 -15.07
CA GLY A 35 -31.31 -7.86 -14.61
C GLY A 35 -31.30 -9.22 -13.89
N LYS A 36 -30.17 -9.66 -13.34
CA LYS A 36 -30.01 -10.97 -12.67
C LYS A 36 -29.03 -10.88 -11.51
N ASP A 37 -29.12 -11.85 -10.58
CA ASP A 37 -28.19 -11.96 -9.46
C ASP A 37 -26.77 -12.30 -9.95
N PHE A 38 -25.77 -11.81 -9.25
CA PHE A 38 -24.36 -12.09 -9.57
C PHE A 38 -24.04 -13.60 -9.59
N GLY A 39 -24.74 -14.40 -8.79
CA GLY A 39 -24.65 -15.85 -8.82
C GLY A 39 -25.16 -16.51 -10.11
N GLU A 40 -25.79 -15.74 -11.00
CA GLU A 40 -26.28 -16.17 -12.33
C GLU A 40 -25.41 -15.68 -13.49
N PHE A 41 -24.35 -14.95 -13.18
CA PHE A 41 -23.45 -14.43 -14.20
C PHE A 41 -22.64 -15.55 -14.85
N SER A 42 -22.44 -15.47 -16.16
CA SER A 42 -21.47 -16.29 -16.87
C SER A 42 -20.03 -15.97 -16.43
N ASP A 43 -19.10 -16.87 -16.70
CA ASP A 43 -17.66 -16.66 -16.41
C ASP A 43 -17.13 -15.33 -16.97
N LYS A 44 -17.58 -14.96 -18.18
CA LYS A 44 -17.21 -13.69 -18.82
C LYS A 44 -17.76 -12.48 -18.05
N GLU A 45 -19.05 -12.50 -17.70
CA GLU A 45 -19.69 -11.42 -16.94
C GLU A 45 -19.09 -11.26 -15.54
N VAL A 46 -18.79 -12.38 -14.86
CA VAL A 46 -18.07 -12.37 -13.57
C VAL A 46 -16.71 -11.70 -13.73
N LYS A 47 -15.95 -12.11 -14.75
CA LYS A 47 -14.61 -11.59 -14.99
C LYS A 47 -14.65 -10.08 -15.26
N GLU A 48 -15.50 -9.62 -16.15
CA GLU A 48 -15.64 -8.21 -16.54
C GLU A 48 -16.07 -7.35 -15.34
N SER A 49 -17.12 -7.76 -14.63
CA SER A 49 -17.62 -7.03 -13.45
C SER A 49 -16.59 -6.94 -12.32
N VAL A 50 -15.91 -8.03 -12.02
CA VAL A 50 -14.91 -8.05 -10.94
C VAL A 50 -13.67 -7.26 -11.31
N LEU A 51 -13.22 -7.30 -12.57
CA LEU A 51 -12.10 -6.46 -13.04
C LEU A 51 -12.44 -4.97 -12.93
N GLU A 52 -13.66 -4.57 -13.26
CA GLU A 52 -14.08 -3.18 -13.14
C GLU A 52 -14.16 -2.74 -11.67
N ILE A 53 -14.72 -3.57 -10.78
CA ILE A 53 -14.68 -3.31 -9.33
C ILE A 53 -13.24 -3.11 -8.86
N VAL A 54 -12.33 -3.98 -9.30
CA VAL A 54 -10.91 -3.94 -8.90
C VAL A 54 -10.22 -2.67 -9.41
N LYS A 55 -10.51 -2.23 -10.65
CA LYS A 55 -9.98 -0.97 -11.23
C LYS A 55 -10.41 0.26 -10.44
N ASN A 56 -11.65 0.25 -9.94
CA ASN A 56 -12.27 1.37 -9.23
C ASN A 56 -12.00 1.35 -7.71
N LEU A 57 -11.23 0.40 -7.20
CA LEU A 57 -10.85 0.38 -5.79
C LEU A 57 -9.86 1.49 -5.48
N LYS A 58 -10.17 2.24 -4.42
CA LYS A 58 -9.21 3.24 -3.88
C LYS A 58 -7.94 2.55 -3.40
N ALA A 59 -6.82 3.24 -3.50
CA ALA A 59 -5.55 2.81 -2.91
C ALA A 59 -5.73 2.42 -1.44
N GLY A 60 -5.12 1.32 -1.03
CA GLY A 60 -5.25 0.76 0.31
C GLY A 60 -6.33 -0.31 0.49
N ASN A 61 -7.24 -0.49 -0.46
CA ASN A 61 -8.16 -1.63 -0.43
C ASN A 61 -7.42 -2.92 -0.83
N ASN A 62 -7.46 -3.90 0.07
CA ASN A 62 -6.87 -5.21 -0.22
C ASN A 62 -7.71 -5.96 -1.27
N ILE A 63 -7.26 -5.97 -2.51
CA ILE A 63 -7.94 -6.62 -3.63
C ILE A 63 -8.12 -8.12 -3.37
N SER A 64 -7.18 -8.76 -2.70
CA SER A 64 -7.32 -10.18 -2.34
C SER A 64 -8.53 -10.40 -1.42
N VAL A 65 -8.81 -9.47 -0.51
CA VAL A 65 -10.02 -9.52 0.35
C VAL A 65 -11.29 -9.38 -0.49
N VAL A 66 -11.30 -8.47 -1.48
CA VAL A 66 -12.42 -8.31 -2.42
C VAL A 66 -12.68 -9.60 -3.17
N LEU A 67 -11.63 -10.14 -3.81
CA LEU A 67 -11.73 -11.37 -4.61
C LEU A 67 -12.18 -12.56 -3.76
N ILE A 68 -11.67 -12.70 -2.54
CA ILE A 68 -12.06 -13.78 -1.63
C ILE A 68 -13.54 -13.68 -1.25
N ASN A 69 -14.04 -12.49 -0.91
CA ASN A 69 -15.43 -12.32 -0.49
C ASN A 69 -16.41 -12.53 -1.65
N ILE A 70 -16.11 -12.02 -2.84
CA ILE A 70 -16.93 -12.25 -4.04
C ILE A 70 -16.94 -13.73 -4.41
N LYS A 71 -15.76 -14.37 -4.41
CA LYS A 71 -15.65 -15.81 -4.68
C LYS A 71 -16.45 -16.65 -3.68
N LYS A 72 -16.40 -16.32 -2.38
CA LYS A 72 -17.17 -17.03 -1.36
C LYS A 72 -18.66 -16.93 -1.60
N TYR A 73 -19.17 -15.76 -2.00
CA TYR A 73 -20.57 -15.61 -2.35
C TYR A 73 -20.96 -16.49 -3.53
N LEU A 74 -20.18 -16.50 -4.61
CA LEU A 74 -20.46 -17.36 -5.76
C LEU A 74 -20.49 -18.85 -5.41
N LEU A 75 -19.52 -19.31 -4.63
CA LEU A 75 -19.48 -20.72 -4.18
C LEU A 75 -20.70 -21.07 -3.34
N TRP A 76 -21.04 -20.20 -2.38
CA TRP A 76 -22.24 -20.39 -1.55
C TRP A 76 -23.52 -20.39 -2.40
N TYR A 77 -23.63 -19.48 -3.39
CA TYR A 77 -24.78 -19.39 -4.27
C TYR A 77 -24.98 -20.67 -5.09
N CYS A 78 -23.89 -21.19 -5.67
CA CYS A 78 -23.92 -22.44 -6.41
C CYS A 78 -24.33 -23.64 -5.52
N GLU A 79 -23.81 -23.71 -4.31
CA GLU A 79 -24.16 -24.73 -3.33
C GLU A 79 -25.63 -24.62 -2.90
N PHE A 80 -26.08 -23.41 -2.57
CA PHE A 80 -27.44 -23.14 -2.09
C PHE A 80 -28.53 -23.46 -3.13
N TYR A 81 -28.26 -23.18 -4.41
CA TYR A 81 -29.19 -23.45 -5.52
C TYR A 81 -28.90 -24.79 -6.27
N ASN A 82 -28.00 -25.60 -5.73
CA ASN A 82 -27.56 -26.84 -6.35
C ASN A 82 -27.18 -26.70 -7.83
N LYS A 83 -26.49 -25.58 -8.15
CA LYS A 83 -25.96 -25.27 -9.49
C LYS A 83 -24.57 -25.86 -9.64
N GLU A 84 -24.25 -26.32 -10.86
CA GLU A 84 -22.88 -26.72 -11.15
C GLU A 84 -21.92 -25.57 -10.85
N THR A 85 -20.84 -25.86 -10.14
CA THR A 85 -19.77 -24.89 -9.90
C THR A 85 -19.08 -24.62 -11.23
N TYR A 86 -19.32 -23.45 -11.80
CA TYR A 86 -18.54 -22.94 -12.93
C TYR A 86 -17.04 -23.04 -12.63
N ASN A 87 -16.21 -22.80 -13.64
CA ASN A 87 -14.76 -22.68 -13.44
C ASN A 87 -14.40 -21.43 -12.62
N ILE A 88 -15.11 -21.19 -11.50
CA ILE A 88 -14.94 -20.04 -10.62
C ILE A 88 -13.46 -19.85 -10.25
N SER A 89 -12.76 -20.94 -9.97
CA SER A 89 -11.33 -20.88 -9.64
C SER A 89 -10.48 -20.45 -10.83
N GLY A 90 -10.81 -20.90 -12.04
CA GLY A 90 -10.16 -20.47 -13.28
C GLY A 90 -10.34 -18.99 -13.55
N VAL A 91 -11.59 -18.50 -13.51
CA VAL A 91 -11.94 -17.10 -13.71
C VAL A 91 -11.21 -16.20 -12.72
N PHE A 92 -11.21 -16.52 -11.42
CA PHE A 92 -10.51 -15.73 -10.42
C PHE A 92 -8.98 -15.79 -10.55
N ASN A 93 -8.42 -16.89 -11.06
CA ASN A 93 -6.99 -16.95 -11.40
C ASN A 93 -6.65 -16.07 -12.59
N GLU A 94 -7.52 -15.97 -13.60
CA GLU A 94 -7.35 -15.07 -14.72
C GLU A 94 -7.43 -13.60 -14.26
N ILE A 95 -8.43 -13.24 -13.46
CA ILE A 95 -8.55 -11.91 -12.86
C ILE A 95 -7.28 -11.53 -12.08
N ARG A 96 -6.73 -12.44 -11.28
CA ARG A 96 -5.48 -12.23 -10.57
C ARG A 96 -4.29 -12.01 -11.51
N LYS A 97 -4.22 -12.75 -12.61
CA LYS A 97 -3.17 -12.56 -13.63
C LYS A 97 -3.27 -11.20 -14.30
N GLU A 98 -4.46 -10.82 -14.77
CA GLU A 98 -4.69 -9.53 -15.43
C GLU A 98 -4.41 -8.35 -14.50
N LYS A 99 -4.83 -8.45 -13.23
CA LYS A 99 -4.51 -7.46 -12.22
C LYS A 99 -3.00 -7.31 -12.01
N ASN A 100 -2.29 -8.43 -11.89
CA ASN A 100 -0.85 -8.42 -11.67
C ASN A 100 -0.07 -7.85 -12.86
N VAL A 101 -0.61 -7.94 -14.08
CA VAL A 101 -0.04 -7.32 -15.28
C VAL A 101 -0.17 -5.79 -15.26
N ASN A 102 -1.21 -5.27 -14.62
CA ASN A 102 -1.48 -3.82 -14.55
C ASN A 102 -0.87 -3.13 -13.31
N VAL A 103 -0.10 -3.84 -12.49
CA VAL A 103 0.62 -3.21 -11.37
C VAL A 103 1.76 -2.38 -11.93
N ARG A 104 1.75 -1.08 -11.61
CA ARG A 104 2.86 -0.18 -11.95
C ARG A 104 4.02 -0.50 -11.00
N TYR A 105 5.16 -0.88 -11.59
CA TYR A 105 6.42 -1.05 -10.89
C TYR A 105 7.42 0.00 -11.37
N TYR A 106 8.17 0.54 -10.44
CA TYR A 106 9.37 1.32 -10.76
C TYR A 106 10.51 0.36 -11.06
N LYS A 107 11.31 0.67 -12.06
CA LYS A 107 12.43 -0.17 -12.48
C LYS A 107 13.68 0.06 -11.64
N SER A 108 13.78 1.22 -11.00
CA SER A 108 14.92 1.59 -10.18
C SER A 108 14.50 2.52 -9.02
N PHE A 109 15.41 2.69 -8.06
CA PHE A 109 15.23 3.70 -7.01
C PHE A 109 15.17 5.13 -7.56
N PRO A 110 16.05 5.55 -8.51
CA PRO A 110 15.95 6.87 -9.12
C PRO A 110 14.58 7.15 -9.75
N ASP A 111 14.00 6.22 -10.52
CA ASP A 111 12.67 6.40 -11.14
C ASP A 111 11.57 6.58 -10.08
N PHE A 112 11.64 5.79 -9.01
CA PHE A 112 10.71 5.91 -7.89
C PHE A 112 10.85 7.27 -7.19
N PHE A 113 12.07 7.67 -6.92
CA PHE A 113 12.38 8.91 -6.20
C PHE A 113 12.00 10.15 -7.02
N GLU A 114 12.26 10.15 -8.32
CA GLU A 114 11.88 11.22 -9.24
C GLU A 114 10.34 11.40 -9.27
N ASP A 115 9.60 10.30 -9.40
CA ASP A 115 8.13 10.37 -9.40
C ASP A 115 7.58 10.88 -8.06
N LEU A 116 8.17 10.44 -6.95
CA LEU A 116 7.82 10.87 -5.60
C LEU A 116 7.97 12.39 -5.44
N TYR A 117 9.13 12.94 -5.85
CA TYR A 117 9.41 14.35 -5.78
C TYR A 117 8.61 15.20 -6.77
N THR A 118 8.44 14.71 -7.99
CA THR A 118 7.65 15.37 -9.03
C THR A 118 6.21 15.54 -8.59
N ASN A 119 5.62 14.50 -8.03
CA ASN A 119 4.24 14.56 -7.55
C ASN A 119 4.09 15.50 -6.35
N MET A 120 5.02 15.46 -5.41
CA MET A 120 5.06 16.40 -4.28
C MET A 120 5.17 17.84 -4.78
N TYR A 121 6.11 18.13 -5.70
CA TYR A 121 6.30 19.45 -6.26
C TYR A 121 5.05 19.94 -7.00
N ASN A 122 4.44 19.10 -7.82
CA ASN A 122 3.20 19.40 -8.51
C ASN A 122 2.05 19.69 -7.55
N ASP A 123 1.99 19.01 -6.40
CA ASP A 123 0.99 19.29 -5.37
C ASP A 123 1.21 20.68 -4.74
N VAL A 124 2.46 21.05 -4.48
CA VAL A 124 2.82 22.41 -4.01
C VAL A 124 2.39 23.47 -5.02
N LEU A 125 2.62 23.24 -6.32
CA LEU A 125 2.25 24.20 -7.37
C LEU A 125 0.73 24.39 -7.53
N LYS A 126 -0.07 23.39 -7.19
CA LYS A 126 -1.54 23.49 -7.19
C LYS A 126 -2.10 24.30 -6.05
N GLN A 127 -1.28 24.59 -5.04
CA GLN A 127 -1.67 25.41 -3.91
C GLN A 127 -1.46 26.89 -4.23
N ASN A 128 -2.42 27.72 -3.86
CA ASN A 128 -2.40 29.16 -4.13
C ASN A 128 -1.43 29.91 -3.19
N PHE A 129 -0.21 29.43 -3.05
CA PHE A 129 0.81 30.14 -2.28
C PHE A 129 1.31 31.37 -3.05
N SER A 130 1.53 32.48 -2.34
CA SER A 130 2.20 33.64 -2.94
C SER A 130 3.63 33.26 -3.31
N GLN A 131 4.16 33.85 -4.37
CA GLN A 131 5.57 33.67 -4.78
C GLN A 131 6.55 34.08 -3.66
N THR A 132 6.20 35.09 -2.89
CA THR A 132 6.99 35.53 -1.72
C THR A 132 7.05 34.42 -0.67
N LEU A 133 5.90 33.79 -0.34
CA LEU A 133 5.85 32.70 0.63
C LEU A 133 6.66 31.48 0.16
N ILE A 134 6.55 31.11 -1.12
CA ILE A 134 7.34 30.02 -1.70
C ILE A 134 8.83 30.31 -1.60
N ARG A 135 9.27 31.55 -1.94
CA ARG A 135 10.67 31.92 -1.91
C ARG A 135 11.26 31.94 -0.50
N GLU A 136 10.53 32.49 0.46
CA GLU A 136 11.02 32.71 1.82
C GLU A 136 10.85 31.50 2.74
N LYS A 137 9.82 30.66 2.50
CA LYS A 137 9.42 29.57 3.38
C LYS A 137 9.41 28.21 2.67
N ARG A 138 10.13 28.11 1.56
CA ARG A 138 10.16 26.89 0.73
C ARG A 138 10.37 25.63 1.56
N GLN A 139 11.36 25.63 2.46
CA GLN A 139 11.67 24.47 3.27
C GLN A 139 10.48 24.04 4.13
N LEU A 140 9.82 24.96 4.82
CA LEU A 140 8.67 24.67 5.68
C LEU A 140 7.46 24.16 4.89
N ILE A 141 7.29 24.59 3.63
CA ILE A 141 6.25 24.07 2.74
C ILE A 141 6.54 22.60 2.40
N PHE A 142 7.81 22.28 2.11
CA PHE A 142 8.21 20.90 1.81
C PHE A 142 8.20 20.01 3.05
N ASP A 143 8.52 20.54 4.23
CA ASP A 143 8.51 19.77 5.48
C ASP A 143 7.13 19.19 5.82
N ARG A 144 6.05 19.78 5.32
CA ARG A 144 4.70 19.21 5.41
C ARG A 144 4.61 17.79 4.85
N TYR A 145 5.43 17.47 3.86
CA TYR A 145 5.41 16.16 3.18
C TYR A 145 6.33 15.12 3.83
N ASN A 146 7.12 15.51 4.85
CA ASN A 146 8.14 14.63 5.44
C ASN A 146 7.60 13.28 5.86
N VAL A 147 6.40 13.23 6.47
CA VAL A 147 5.78 11.95 6.89
C VAL A 147 5.52 11.03 5.69
N GLY A 148 4.96 11.57 4.61
CA GLY A 148 4.68 10.80 3.39
C GLY A 148 5.95 10.36 2.68
N LEU A 149 6.91 11.28 2.51
CA LEU A 149 8.21 11.01 1.88
C LEU A 149 9.00 9.95 2.66
N CYS A 150 9.17 10.18 3.96
CA CYS A 150 9.90 9.25 4.83
C CYS A 150 9.25 7.85 4.83
N SER A 151 7.93 7.80 4.95
CA SER A 151 7.21 6.52 4.93
C SER A 151 7.37 5.76 3.61
N ALA A 152 7.31 6.46 2.48
CA ALA A 152 7.50 5.86 1.16
C ALA A 152 8.93 5.34 0.98
N LEU A 153 9.93 6.11 1.41
CA LEU A 153 11.34 5.72 1.32
C LEU A 153 11.69 4.56 2.25
N LEU A 154 11.20 4.57 3.49
CA LEU A 154 11.39 3.46 4.43
C LEU A 154 10.71 2.16 3.93
N ALA A 155 9.51 2.29 3.35
CA ALA A 155 8.85 1.16 2.71
C ALA A 155 9.67 0.62 1.52
N TRP A 156 10.23 1.49 0.70
CA TRP A 156 11.13 1.09 -0.38
C TRP A 156 12.34 0.30 0.13
N CYS A 157 12.90 0.71 1.28
CA CYS A 157 13.98 -0.03 1.95
C CYS A 157 13.54 -1.39 2.52
N GLY A 158 12.27 -1.72 2.49
CA GLY A 158 11.74 -3.01 2.94
C GLY A 158 11.04 -3.00 4.31
N LEU A 159 10.85 -1.84 4.93
CA LEU A 159 10.12 -1.75 6.18
C LEU A 159 8.61 -1.93 5.95
N SER A 160 7.96 -2.65 6.85
CA SER A 160 6.50 -2.77 6.90
C SER A 160 5.87 -1.50 7.51
N SER A 161 4.57 -1.34 7.32
CA SER A 161 3.84 -0.23 7.95
C SER A 161 3.98 -0.21 9.47
N ASP A 162 4.03 -1.39 10.10
CA ASP A 162 4.18 -1.51 11.55
C ASP A 162 5.58 -1.10 12.01
N GLU A 163 6.62 -1.55 11.31
CA GLU A 163 8.00 -1.17 11.59
C GLU A 163 8.19 0.33 11.42
N ILE A 164 7.63 0.93 10.36
CA ILE A 164 7.71 2.37 10.09
C ILE A 164 7.03 3.18 11.20
N CYS A 165 5.83 2.76 11.63
CA CYS A 165 5.09 3.45 12.69
C CYS A 165 5.80 3.38 14.06
N ASN A 166 6.49 2.27 14.34
CA ASN A 166 7.15 2.03 15.63
C ASN A 166 8.65 2.37 15.60
N LEU A 167 9.18 2.89 14.50
CA LEU A 167 10.59 3.22 14.36
C LEU A 167 10.95 4.39 15.27
N LYS A 168 11.85 4.15 16.22
CA LYS A 168 12.38 5.18 17.13
C LYS A 168 13.59 5.88 16.51
N ILE A 169 13.84 7.10 16.95
CA ILE A 169 15.02 7.87 16.53
C ILE A 169 16.31 7.15 16.92
N THR A 170 16.30 6.45 18.05
CA THR A 170 17.44 5.66 18.54
C THR A 170 17.76 4.42 17.70
N ASP A 171 16.83 3.99 16.86
CA ASP A 171 17.02 2.83 15.98
C ASP A 171 17.75 3.22 14.69
N VAL A 172 17.92 4.53 14.43
CA VAL A 172 18.57 5.06 13.21
C VAL A 172 20.02 5.41 13.54
N ASP A 173 20.94 4.76 12.84
CA ASP A 173 22.39 5.01 12.91
C ASP A 173 22.84 5.74 11.64
N PHE A 174 22.93 7.06 11.75
CA PHE A 174 23.36 7.91 10.62
C PHE A 174 24.83 7.73 10.23
N ASN A 175 25.69 7.31 11.17
CA ASN A 175 27.11 7.09 10.88
C ASN A 175 27.33 5.88 9.99
N ASN A 176 26.55 4.82 10.23
CA ASN A 176 26.63 3.58 9.48
C ASN A 176 25.55 3.48 8.38
N ALA A 177 24.71 4.49 8.23
CA ALA A 177 23.57 4.50 7.31
C ALA A 177 22.67 3.26 7.46
N THR A 178 22.34 2.89 8.72
CA THR A 178 21.55 1.71 9.06
C THR A 178 20.36 2.02 9.96
N ILE A 179 19.31 1.22 9.80
CA ILE A 179 18.16 1.16 10.71
C ILE A 179 18.20 -0.21 11.39
N ARG A 180 18.22 -0.22 12.72
CA ARG A 180 18.19 -1.43 13.52
C ARG A 180 16.75 -1.82 13.82
N LEU A 181 16.34 -2.97 13.32
CA LEU A 181 15.07 -3.60 13.67
C LEU A 181 15.30 -4.77 14.61
N SER A 182 14.24 -5.29 15.21
CA SER A 182 14.35 -6.38 16.20
C SER A 182 14.96 -7.67 15.62
N ASP A 183 14.84 -7.89 14.32
CA ASP A 183 15.24 -9.13 13.63
C ASP A 183 16.29 -8.91 12.52
N ARG A 184 16.59 -7.66 12.16
CA ARG A 184 17.53 -7.33 11.08
C ARG A 184 18.00 -5.88 11.11
N GLU A 185 19.04 -5.59 10.35
CA GLU A 185 19.45 -4.25 9.99
C GLU A 185 19.06 -3.94 8.52
N VAL A 186 18.73 -2.69 8.26
CA VAL A 186 18.34 -2.21 6.93
C VAL A 186 19.24 -1.04 6.57
N LEU A 187 19.94 -1.16 5.43
CA LEU A 187 20.78 -0.10 4.89
C LEU A 187 19.93 0.96 4.19
N PHE A 188 20.35 2.21 4.25
CA PHE A 188 19.75 3.31 3.50
C PHE A 188 20.83 4.16 2.79
N SER A 189 20.41 4.85 1.72
CA SER A 189 21.29 5.75 0.96
C SER A 189 21.36 7.13 1.58
N ASN A 190 22.35 7.94 1.17
CA ASN A 190 22.46 9.35 1.57
C ASN A 190 21.19 10.16 1.28
N THR A 191 20.53 9.88 0.17
CA THR A 191 19.25 10.52 -0.19
C THR A 191 18.16 10.25 0.84
N ILE A 192 18.11 9.02 1.35
CA ILE A 192 17.15 8.63 2.40
C ILE A 192 17.57 9.25 3.73
N GLN A 193 18.86 9.32 4.00
CA GLN A 193 19.40 9.97 5.20
C GLN A 193 18.91 11.42 5.32
N GLU A 194 19.05 12.21 4.26
CA GLU A 194 18.59 13.61 4.25
C GLU A 194 17.11 13.75 4.62
N ILE A 195 16.25 12.86 4.12
CA ILE A 195 14.82 12.89 4.42
C ILE A 195 14.53 12.40 5.85
N LEU A 196 15.27 11.41 6.34
CA LEU A 196 15.19 10.95 7.72
C LEU A 196 15.57 12.07 8.70
N GLU A 197 16.70 12.72 8.48
CA GLU A 197 17.16 13.85 9.29
C GLU A 197 16.13 14.98 9.31
N ARG A 198 15.61 15.37 8.15
CA ARG A 198 14.54 16.36 8.04
C ARG A 198 13.29 15.93 8.82
N THR A 199 12.87 14.69 8.69
CA THR A 199 11.67 14.17 9.36
C THR A 199 11.84 14.20 10.88
N ILE A 200 13.05 13.90 11.37
CA ILE A 200 13.37 13.86 12.80
C ILE A 200 13.51 15.28 13.38
N TYR A 201 14.16 16.20 12.66
CA TYR A 201 14.52 17.51 13.21
C TYR A 201 13.58 18.65 12.82
N ALA A 202 12.70 18.47 11.83
CA ALA A 202 11.71 19.49 11.51
C ALA A 202 10.69 19.64 12.65
N ASN A 203 10.60 20.84 13.21
CA ASN A 203 9.64 21.13 14.28
C ASN A 203 8.38 21.81 13.76
N ASN A 204 8.47 22.49 12.62
CA ASN A 204 7.41 23.26 12.04
C ASN A 204 7.24 22.93 10.56
N TYR A 205 6.07 23.26 10.02
CA TYR A 205 5.77 23.18 8.59
C TYR A 205 4.76 24.29 8.22
N ILE A 206 4.54 24.49 6.93
CA ILE A 206 3.45 25.33 6.42
C ILE A 206 2.39 24.40 5.81
N ASP A 207 1.14 24.54 6.25
CA ASP A 207 0.03 23.78 5.76
C ASP A 207 -0.45 24.22 4.36
N LYS A 208 -1.47 23.57 3.83
CA LYS A 208 -2.05 23.89 2.50
C LYS A 208 -2.69 25.28 2.41
N ASN A 209 -3.01 25.90 3.54
CA ASN A 209 -3.62 27.23 3.61
C ASN A 209 -2.58 28.33 3.81
N GLY A 210 -1.30 27.98 3.95
CA GLY A 210 -0.22 28.92 4.25
C GLY A 210 -0.01 29.21 5.73
N GLU A 211 -0.66 28.43 6.61
CA GLU A 211 -0.57 28.59 8.06
C GLU A 211 0.56 27.76 8.65
N TYR A 212 1.14 28.25 9.75
CA TYR A 212 2.17 27.52 10.49
C TYR A 212 1.56 26.36 11.29
N GLY A 213 2.06 25.18 11.06
CA GLY A 213 1.81 23.98 11.85
C GLY A 213 3.07 23.54 12.60
N ARG A 214 2.90 22.64 13.56
CA ARG A 214 3.98 22.03 14.35
C ARG A 214 3.88 20.52 14.29
N TYR A 215 5.04 19.85 14.43
CA TYR A 215 5.10 18.43 14.70
C TYR A 215 5.05 18.17 16.20
N GLU A 216 4.40 17.07 16.59
CA GLU A 216 4.43 16.59 17.99
C GLU A 216 5.87 16.25 18.40
N SER A 217 6.21 16.52 19.66
CA SER A 217 7.44 15.98 20.24
C SER A 217 7.28 14.48 20.51
N SER A 218 8.18 13.67 19.99
CA SER A 218 8.10 12.21 20.12
C SER A 218 9.49 11.59 19.98
N CYS A 219 9.69 10.41 20.57
CA CYS A 219 10.87 9.59 20.35
C CYS A 219 10.83 8.80 19.03
N TYR A 220 9.72 8.85 18.30
CA TYR A 220 9.55 8.15 17.02
C TYR A 220 10.01 9.01 15.85
N VAL A 221 10.47 8.37 14.79
CA VAL A 221 10.86 9.01 13.53
C VAL A 221 9.65 9.71 12.89
N LEU A 222 8.51 9.02 12.80
CA LEU A 222 7.28 9.62 12.29
C LEU A 222 6.51 10.31 13.42
N ARG A 223 6.29 11.60 13.24
CA ARG A 223 5.57 12.46 14.17
C ARG A 223 4.30 13.00 13.53
N ARG A 224 3.27 13.18 14.31
CA ARG A 224 2.02 13.75 13.84
C ARG A 224 2.15 15.25 13.61
N GLN A 225 1.45 15.72 12.61
CA GLN A 225 1.23 17.14 12.37
C GLN A 225 0.08 17.62 13.25
N GLN A 226 0.33 18.64 14.04
CA GLN A 226 -0.69 19.35 14.82
C GLN A 226 -1.37 20.36 13.90
N VAL A 227 -2.66 20.16 13.64
CA VAL A 227 -3.47 21.10 12.86
C VAL A 227 -4.31 21.90 13.82
N GLY A 228 -3.95 23.19 14.01
CA GLY A 228 -4.73 24.21 14.70
C GLY A 228 -5.21 23.90 16.13
N GLN A 229 -5.30 24.87 17.00
CA GLN A 229 -5.75 24.70 18.41
C GLN A 229 -7.18 24.13 18.59
N SER A 230 -8.00 24.09 17.56
CA SER A 230 -9.40 23.64 17.67
C SER A 230 -9.60 22.13 17.77
N TYR A 231 -8.58 21.33 17.41
CA TYR A 231 -8.71 19.85 17.47
C TYR A 231 -8.27 19.25 18.81
N TYR A 232 -7.63 20.03 19.67
CA TYR A 232 -7.01 19.55 20.92
C TYR A 232 -7.76 19.92 22.21
N ASN A 233 -8.86 20.64 22.12
CA ASN A 233 -9.66 20.96 23.32
C ASN A 233 -10.43 19.77 23.91
N GLU A 234 -10.38 18.60 23.24
CA GLU A 234 -11.08 17.39 23.73
C GLU A 234 -10.17 16.21 24.12
N ILE A 235 -8.85 16.31 23.90
CA ILE A 235 -7.94 15.26 24.30
C ILE A 235 -7.07 15.78 25.45
N ASP A 236 -7.41 15.30 26.64
CA ASP A 236 -6.71 15.56 27.91
C ASP A 236 -5.20 15.34 27.74
N SER A 237 -4.41 16.38 27.94
CA SER A 237 -2.93 16.39 27.77
C SER A 237 -2.21 15.28 28.56
N ASN A 238 -2.84 14.75 29.61
CA ASN A 238 -2.31 13.64 30.41
C ASN A 238 -2.53 12.25 29.78
N LYS A 239 -3.34 12.12 28.75
CA LYS A 239 -3.52 10.88 27.98
C LYS A 239 -2.52 10.70 26.84
N ILE A 240 -1.89 11.78 26.39
CA ILE A 240 -1.02 11.78 25.21
C ILE A 240 0.27 10.99 25.45
N GLU A 241 0.83 10.99 26.67
CA GLU A 241 2.05 10.24 26.99
C GLU A 241 1.83 8.72 27.16
N LEU A 242 0.62 8.31 27.55
CA LEU A 242 0.27 6.89 27.77
C LEU A 242 -0.31 6.21 26.53
N GLU A 243 -0.89 6.97 25.58
CA GLU A 243 -1.48 6.43 24.34
C GLU A 243 -0.46 6.27 23.19
N ASN A 244 0.77 6.73 23.34
CA ASN A 244 1.79 6.65 22.29
C ASN A 244 2.15 5.21 21.88
N ASP A 245 2.05 4.24 22.77
CA ASP A 245 2.33 2.83 22.46
C ASP A 245 1.16 2.10 21.75
N ASN A 246 -0.09 2.61 21.84
CA ASN A 246 -1.28 1.96 21.31
C ASN A 246 -1.91 2.66 20.09
N ASN A 247 -1.31 3.70 19.55
CA ASN A 247 -1.90 4.53 18.50
C ASN A 247 -1.52 4.11 17.07
N THR A 248 -0.95 2.92 16.92
CA THR A 248 -0.51 2.35 15.63
C THR A 248 -1.58 2.38 14.52
N PRO A 249 -2.88 2.07 14.75
CA PRO A 249 -3.89 2.12 13.70
C PRO A 249 -4.13 3.52 13.15
N VAL A 250 -4.15 4.55 14.01
CA VAL A 250 -4.39 5.95 13.60
C VAL A 250 -3.19 6.50 12.86
N LEU A 251 -1.97 6.25 13.37
CA LEU A 251 -0.74 6.67 12.71
C LEU A 251 -0.56 5.95 11.36
N ARG A 252 -0.90 4.66 11.30
CA ARG A 252 -0.88 3.88 10.06
C ARG A 252 -1.84 4.44 9.01
N TYR A 253 -3.06 4.81 9.40
CA TYR A 253 -4.02 5.44 8.50
C TYR A 253 -3.52 6.81 8.03
N TYR A 254 -2.99 7.62 8.93
CA TYR A 254 -2.41 8.92 8.63
C TYR A 254 -1.24 8.79 7.65
N MET A 255 -0.29 7.92 7.93
CA MET A 255 0.85 7.61 7.07
C MET A 255 0.42 7.17 5.67
N GLN A 256 -0.52 6.21 5.57
CA GLN A 256 -1.05 5.75 4.29
C GLN A 256 -1.72 6.88 3.51
N ARG A 257 -2.44 7.77 4.20
CA ARG A 257 -3.07 8.95 3.58
C ARG A 257 -2.03 9.91 3.02
N GLN A 258 -0.96 10.18 3.77
CA GLN A 258 0.14 11.05 3.31
C GLN A 258 0.85 10.47 2.09
N VAL A 259 1.15 9.17 2.10
CA VAL A 259 1.75 8.47 0.95
C VAL A 259 0.81 8.51 -0.26
N SER A 260 -0.48 8.21 -0.09
CA SER A 260 -1.45 8.24 -1.19
C SER A 260 -1.68 9.62 -1.78
N HIS A 261 -1.37 10.67 -1.03
CA HIS A 261 -1.42 12.04 -1.51
C HIS A 261 -0.28 12.35 -2.49
N ILE A 262 0.92 11.85 -2.20
CA ILE A 262 2.11 12.03 -3.03
C ILE A 262 2.18 11.00 -4.16
N LEU A 263 1.79 9.75 -3.88
CA LEU A 263 1.79 8.64 -4.82
C LEU A 263 0.37 8.06 -4.95
N PRO A 264 -0.51 8.71 -5.73
CA PRO A 264 -1.88 8.25 -5.91
C PRO A 264 -1.93 6.82 -6.45
N GLY A 265 -2.73 5.98 -5.80
CA GLY A 265 -2.91 4.58 -6.21
C GLY A 265 -1.90 3.60 -5.64
N LEU A 266 -0.86 4.04 -4.93
CA LEU A 266 0.12 3.16 -4.29
C LEU A 266 -0.13 3.03 -2.78
N ALA A 267 -0.10 1.79 -2.31
CA ALA A 267 -0.08 1.47 -0.89
C ALA A 267 1.38 1.28 -0.42
N ILE A 268 1.64 1.52 0.87
CA ILE A 268 2.96 1.29 1.48
C ILE A 268 3.45 -0.14 1.23
N SER A 269 2.56 -1.12 1.34
CA SER A 269 2.89 -2.52 1.03
C SER A 269 3.31 -2.74 -0.43
N SER A 270 2.72 -2.01 -1.37
CA SER A 270 3.10 -2.09 -2.79
C SER A 270 4.46 -1.43 -3.06
N ILE A 271 4.77 -0.33 -2.36
CA ILE A 271 6.08 0.32 -2.43
C ILE A 271 7.15 -0.62 -1.87
N ARG A 272 6.88 -1.24 -0.71
CA ARG A 272 7.76 -2.24 -0.10
C ARG A 272 8.05 -3.40 -1.06
N GLU A 273 7.01 -3.95 -1.67
CA GLU A 273 7.12 -5.04 -2.62
C GLU A 273 7.97 -4.63 -3.83
N ASN A 274 7.76 -3.43 -4.36
CA ASN A 274 8.53 -2.94 -5.50
C ASN A 274 10.01 -2.77 -5.17
N GLY A 275 10.35 -2.12 -4.04
CA GLY A 275 11.73 -1.98 -3.59
C GLY A 275 12.42 -3.34 -3.41
N SER A 276 11.71 -4.32 -2.83
CA SER A 276 12.19 -5.69 -2.71
C SER A 276 12.44 -6.35 -4.07
N PHE A 277 11.56 -6.15 -5.04
CA PHE A 277 11.71 -6.71 -6.38
C PHE A 277 12.93 -6.13 -7.11
N VAL A 278 13.20 -4.84 -6.96
CA VAL A 278 14.38 -4.21 -7.53
C VAL A 278 15.65 -4.81 -6.92
N ARG A 279 15.75 -4.86 -5.59
CA ARG A 279 16.93 -5.44 -4.90
C ARG A 279 17.15 -6.92 -5.25
N MET A 280 16.08 -7.71 -5.30
CA MET A 280 16.16 -9.13 -5.70
C MET A 280 16.63 -9.27 -7.14
N TYR A 281 16.12 -8.43 -8.04
CA TYR A 281 16.53 -8.42 -9.45
C TYR A 281 18.00 -8.06 -9.62
N GLU A 282 18.47 -7.00 -8.95
CA GLU A 282 19.85 -6.54 -8.96
C GLU A 282 20.80 -7.65 -8.46
N LYS A 283 20.49 -8.25 -7.31
CA LYS A 283 21.26 -9.38 -6.78
C LYS A 283 21.33 -10.56 -7.75
N MET A 284 20.20 -10.95 -8.34
CA MET A 284 20.17 -12.02 -9.33
C MET A 284 20.96 -11.68 -10.60
N LYS A 285 20.98 -10.39 -10.98
CA LYS A 285 21.76 -9.91 -12.13
C LYS A 285 23.25 -9.97 -11.86
N GLU A 286 23.69 -9.53 -10.71
CA GLU A 286 25.10 -9.59 -10.26
C GLU A 286 25.60 -11.03 -10.21
N GLU A 287 24.79 -11.97 -9.75
CA GLU A 287 25.12 -13.39 -9.68
C GLU A 287 24.90 -14.16 -11.00
N ASN A 288 24.56 -13.45 -12.09
CA ASN A 288 24.34 -14.05 -13.42
C ASN A 288 23.30 -15.18 -13.45
N VAL A 289 22.25 -15.05 -12.64
CA VAL A 289 21.19 -16.07 -12.49
C VAL A 289 20.30 -16.17 -13.73
N PHE A 290 20.17 -15.09 -14.50
CA PHE A 290 19.30 -15.04 -15.68
C PHE A 290 19.88 -15.83 -16.86
N ARG A 291 19.05 -16.70 -17.46
CA ARG A 291 19.37 -17.39 -18.71
C ARG A 291 18.59 -16.74 -19.85
N ASN A 292 19.29 -16.11 -20.80
CA ASN A 292 18.68 -15.36 -21.92
C ASN A 292 17.62 -14.34 -21.45
N GLY A 293 17.91 -13.59 -20.39
CA GLY A 293 17.01 -12.59 -19.81
C GLY A 293 15.77 -13.17 -19.11
N LYS A 294 15.71 -14.48 -18.85
CA LYS A 294 14.57 -15.13 -18.18
C LYS A 294 15.00 -15.80 -16.89
N LEU A 295 14.12 -15.76 -15.91
CA LEU A 295 14.27 -16.58 -14.70
C LEU A 295 14.17 -18.06 -15.07
N PRO A 296 15.11 -18.89 -14.65
CA PRO A 296 15.04 -20.34 -14.85
C PRO A 296 13.76 -20.92 -14.19
N LYS A 297 13.17 -21.93 -14.84
CA LYS A 297 11.91 -22.54 -14.36
C LYS A 297 12.05 -23.27 -13.00
N ARG A 298 13.24 -23.71 -12.65
CA ARG A 298 13.54 -24.57 -11.48
C ARG A 298 14.69 -24.05 -10.63
N ILE A 299 14.81 -22.76 -10.42
CA ILE A 299 15.72 -22.29 -9.38
C ILE A 299 15.01 -22.46 -8.05
N ASP A 300 15.72 -22.99 -7.07
CA ASP A 300 15.41 -22.76 -5.68
C ASP A 300 15.70 -21.28 -5.39
N ASN A 301 14.72 -20.46 -5.71
CA ASN A 301 14.83 -19.02 -5.62
C ASN A 301 14.78 -18.53 -4.15
N SER A 302 14.71 -19.47 -3.18
CA SER A 302 14.61 -19.12 -1.77
C SER A 302 15.78 -18.27 -1.27
N ALA A 303 16.98 -18.48 -1.83
CA ALA A 303 18.18 -17.71 -1.49
C ALA A 303 18.13 -16.23 -1.93
N TYR A 304 17.23 -15.89 -2.87
CA TYR A 304 17.07 -14.54 -3.41
C TYR A 304 15.87 -13.80 -2.84
N TYR A 305 14.88 -14.52 -2.29
CA TYR A 305 13.70 -13.88 -1.73
C TYR A 305 14.01 -13.28 -0.37
N GLU A 306 13.59 -12.04 -0.19
CA GLU A 306 13.65 -11.41 1.12
C GLU A 306 12.81 -12.21 2.14
N ASP A 307 13.27 -12.27 3.38
CA ASP A 307 12.69 -13.06 4.47
C ASP A 307 11.18 -12.85 4.65
N TRP A 308 10.70 -11.61 4.50
CA TRP A 308 9.29 -11.33 4.65
C TRP A 308 8.42 -12.03 3.59
N ILE A 309 8.97 -12.23 2.36
CA ILE A 309 8.29 -12.99 1.29
C ILE A 309 8.25 -14.47 1.66
N LEU A 310 9.35 -14.99 2.24
CA LEU A 310 9.42 -16.38 2.66
C LEU A 310 8.46 -16.71 3.81
N LYS A 311 8.20 -15.74 4.69
CA LYS A 311 7.28 -15.84 5.83
C LYS A 311 5.79 -15.68 5.45
N LEU A 312 5.46 -15.31 4.19
CA LEU A 312 4.08 -15.17 3.76
C LEU A 312 3.32 -16.51 3.75
N PRO A 313 2.02 -16.51 4.06
CA PRO A 313 1.15 -17.66 3.82
C PRO A 313 1.25 -18.15 2.37
N ARG A 314 1.13 -19.47 2.14
CA ARG A 314 1.39 -20.13 0.84
C ARG A 314 0.73 -19.41 -0.36
N GLY A 315 -0.53 -19.04 -0.27
CA GLY A 315 -1.25 -18.37 -1.37
C GLY A 315 -0.67 -16.99 -1.68
N LEU A 316 -0.42 -16.16 -0.66
CA LEU A 316 0.17 -14.82 -0.82
C LEU A 316 1.60 -14.91 -1.34
N LYS A 317 2.39 -15.88 -0.87
CA LYS A 317 3.75 -16.13 -1.37
C LYS A 317 3.73 -16.44 -2.86
N GLN A 318 2.84 -17.32 -3.32
CA GLN A 318 2.72 -17.67 -4.74
C GLN A 318 2.33 -16.47 -5.60
N ASP A 319 1.39 -15.64 -5.12
CA ASP A 319 0.99 -14.41 -5.82
C ASP A 319 2.16 -13.41 -5.91
N THR A 320 2.93 -13.24 -4.84
CA THR A 320 4.11 -12.35 -4.81
C THR A 320 5.21 -12.85 -5.75
N ILE A 321 5.49 -14.15 -5.76
CA ILE A 321 6.46 -14.75 -6.68
C ILE A 321 6.02 -14.58 -8.15
N LEU A 322 4.71 -14.73 -8.43
CA LEU A 322 4.18 -14.50 -9.77
C LEU A 322 4.39 -13.03 -10.21
N ARG A 323 4.09 -12.07 -9.32
CA ARG A 323 4.34 -10.64 -9.60
C ARG A 323 5.82 -10.35 -9.83
N PHE A 324 6.71 -10.94 -9.04
CA PHE A 324 8.16 -10.81 -9.27
C PHE A 324 8.59 -11.33 -10.65
N ARG A 325 8.05 -12.47 -11.08
CA ARG A 325 8.35 -12.99 -12.44
C ARG A 325 7.85 -12.07 -13.54
N LEU A 326 6.71 -11.42 -13.36
CA LEU A 326 6.19 -10.42 -14.29
C LEU A 326 7.09 -9.18 -14.30
N PHE A 327 7.51 -8.70 -13.13
CA PHE A 327 8.46 -7.61 -12.98
C PHE A 327 9.76 -7.90 -13.74
N VAL A 328 10.39 -9.06 -13.52
CA VAL A 328 11.62 -9.48 -14.24
C VAL A 328 11.42 -9.49 -15.75
N ARG A 329 10.27 -9.98 -16.22
CA ARG A 329 9.95 -9.96 -17.66
C ARG A 329 9.90 -8.53 -18.21
N ASP A 330 9.37 -7.59 -17.45
CA ASP A 330 9.24 -6.19 -17.87
C ASP A 330 10.57 -5.43 -17.76
N MET A 331 11.46 -5.82 -16.84
CA MET A 331 12.83 -5.31 -16.75
C MET A 331 13.70 -5.71 -17.96
N ASN A 332 13.41 -6.81 -18.60
CA ASN A 332 14.20 -7.37 -19.70
C ASN A 332 13.59 -7.12 -21.10
N LYS A 333 12.58 -6.24 -21.19
CA LYS A 333 12.04 -5.69 -22.45
C LYS A 333 12.80 -4.44 -22.85
#